data_90b38b5748a2ab81fd3e90b12111b88f
#
_entry.id   90b38b5748a2ab81fd3e90b12111b88f
#
_cell.length_a   1.000
_cell.length_b   1.000
_cell.length_c   1.000
_cell.angle_alpha   90.00
_cell.angle_beta   90.00
_cell.angle_gamma   90.00
#
_symmetry.space_group_name_H-M   'P 1'
#
loop_
_entity.id
_entity.type
_entity.pdbx_description
1 polymer ?
#
loop_
_entity_poly.entity_id
_entity_poly.type
_entity_poly.pdbx_seq_one_letter_code
_entity_poly.pdbx_strand_id
1 'polypeptide(L)'
;MAVSTVEALWVDVCPVNAILPFTGVTALIEGDQVAIFRLADEMECYALSNYDPFSKANVMSRGLVGDKNGVIKVASPIYKNTFNLMTGQCLEDENVWLRTWSVRVVDGIVQIAV
;
A
#
# COMPACT_ATOMS: atom_id res chain seq x y z
N MET A 1 -9.64 35.51 -9.23
CA MET A 1 -8.64 34.99 -8.32
C MET A 1 -8.26 33.58 -8.71
N ALA A 2 -7.01 33.36 -8.83
CA ALA A 2 -6.57 32.01 -9.16
C ALA A 2 -6.74 31.09 -7.95
N VAL A 3 -7.36 29.96 -8.18
CA VAL A 3 -7.38 28.90 -7.18
C VAL A 3 -6.06 28.18 -7.26
N SER A 4 -5.35 28.18 -6.19
CA SER A 4 -4.14 27.41 -6.13
C SER A 4 -4.49 25.91 -6.14
N THR A 5 -4.11 25.25 -7.20
CA THR A 5 -4.20 23.80 -7.27
C THR A 5 -2.93 23.23 -6.67
N VAL A 6 -3.08 22.55 -5.55
CA VAL A 6 -1.94 21.85 -4.98
C VAL A 6 -1.79 20.55 -5.75
N GLU A 7 -0.80 20.49 -6.60
CA GLU A 7 -0.47 19.25 -7.28
C GLU A 7 0.29 18.34 -6.30
N ALA A 8 -0.06 17.08 -6.31
CA ALA A 8 0.68 16.09 -5.53
C ALA A 8 2.11 16.01 -6.06
N LEU A 9 3.06 15.95 -5.14
CA LEU A 9 4.43 15.63 -5.48
C LEU A 9 4.55 14.12 -5.57
N TRP A 10 5.07 13.64 -6.68
CA TRP A 10 5.24 12.22 -6.94
C TRP A 10 6.69 11.83 -6.80
N VAL A 11 6.94 10.81 -6.01
CA VAL A 11 8.28 10.29 -5.74
C VAL A 11 8.44 8.96 -6.43
N ASP A 12 9.51 8.81 -7.20
CA ASP A 12 9.87 7.53 -7.82
C ASP A 12 10.32 6.57 -6.74
N VAL A 13 9.78 5.34 -6.78
CA VAL A 13 10.11 4.32 -5.78
C VAL A 13 10.96 3.21 -6.39
N CYS A 14 10.44 2.53 -7.39
CA CYS A 14 11.12 1.39 -8.01
C CYS A 14 10.47 1.04 -9.34
N PRO A 15 11.16 0.26 -10.19
CA PRO A 15 10.50 -0.33 -11.35
C PRO A 15 9.38 -1.26 -10.89
N VAL A 16 8.24 -1.22 -11.57
CA VAL A 16 7.10 -2.05 -11.20
C VAL A 16 7.41 -3.54 -11.32
N ASN A 17 8.28 -3.91 -12.25
CA ASN A 17 8.66 -5.31 -12.41
C ASN A 17 9.62 -5.80 -11.32
N ALA A 18 10.09 -4.92 -10.45
CA ALA A 18 10.83 -5.33 -9.25
C ALA A 18 9.88 -5.90 -8.17
N ILE A 19 8.58 -5.68 -8.32
CA ILE A 19 7.58 -6.23 -7.39
C ILE A 19 6.91 -7.40 -8.09
N LEU A 20 7.05 -8.60 -7.53
CA LEU A 20 6.35 -9.77 -8.06
C LEU A 20 4.85 -9.61 -7.86
N PRO A 21 4.02 -10.15 -8.78
CA PRO A 21 2.56 -10.07 -8.63
C PRO A 21 2.10 -10.63 -7.28
N PHE A 22 1.15 -9.95 -6.65
CA PHE A 22 0.56 -10.32 -5.36
C PHE A 22 1.56 -10.33 -4.20
N THR A 23 2.65 -9.58 -4.32
CA THR A 23 3.62 -9.41 -3.22
C THR A 23 3.81 -7.94 -2.91
N GLY A 24 4.46 -7.68 -1.79
CA GLY A 24 4.77 -6.34 -1.33
C GLY A 24 6.26 -6.09 -1.21
N VAL A 25 6.63 -4.83 -1.31
CA VAL A 25 7.97 -4.33 -0.99
C VAL A 25 7.85 -3.18 -0.01
N THR A 26 8.91 -2.89 0.72
CA THR A 26 8.94 -1.76 1.65
C THR A 26 9.72 -0.61 1.05
N ALA A 27 9.18 0.58 1.15
CA ALA A 27 9.87 1.82 0.80
C ALA A 27 9.85 2.78 1.98
N LEU A 28 10.87 3.60 2.09
CA LEU A 28 10.92 4.66 3.10
C LEU A 28 10.51 5.96 2.42
N ILE A 29 9.37 6.51 2.85
CA ILE A 29 8.78 7.72 2.26
C ILE A 29 8.63 8.75 3.38
N GLU A 30 9.41 9.81 3.32
CA GLU A 30 9.39 10.90 4.32
C GLU A 30 9.45 10.37 5.77
N GLY A 31 10.30 9.39 6.01
CA GLY A 31 10.48 8.79 7.33
C GLY A 31 9.50 7.69 7.68
N ASP A 32 8.48 7.45 6.86
CA ASP A 32 7.51 6.38 7.10
C ASP A 32 7.83 5.15 6.27
N GLN A 33 7.71 3.97 6.86
CA GLN A 33 7.80 2.72 6.12
C GLN A 33 6.47 2.44 5.43
N VAL A 34 6.51 2.33 4.12
CA VAL A 34 5.34 2.11 3.28
C VAL A 34 5.46 0.76 2.62
N ALA A 35 4.41 -0.04 2.73
CA ALA A 35 4.29 -1.31 2.03
C ALA A 35 3.59 -1.06 0.69
N ILE A 36 4.23 -1.46 -0.40
CA ILE A 36 3.68 -1.29 -1.75
C ILE A 36 3.41 -2.66 -2.32
N PHE A 37 2.16 -2.90 -2.71
CA PHE A 37 1.72 -4.18 -3.25
C PHE A 37 1.37 -4.02 -4.72
N ARG A 38 1.78 -4.99 -5.52
CA ARG A 38 1.41 -5.09 -6.92
C ARG A 38 0.43 -6.24 -7.09
N LEU A 39 -0.63 -6.01 -7.85
CA LEU A 39 -1.55 -7.09 -8.24
C LEU A 39 -1.09 -7.73 -9.55
N ALA A 40 -1.96 -8.47 -10.22
CA ALA A 40 -1.60 -9.12 -11.48
C ALA A 40 -1.26 -8.11 -12.57
N ASP A 41 -2.03 -7.02 -12.65
CA ASP A 41 -1.79 -5.94 -13.59
C ASP A 41 -0.65 -5.06 -13.07
N GLU A 42 0.33 -4.77 -13.94
CA GLU A 42 1.45 -3.89 -13.60
C GLU A 42 1.00 -2.47 -13.25
N MET A 43 -0.16 -2.04 -13.73
CA MET A 43 -0.69 -0.71 -13.44
C MET A 43 -1.45 -0.66 -12.11
N GLU A 44 -1.68 -1.81 -11.49
CA GLU A 44 -2.49 -1.89 -10.28
C GLU A 44 -1.60 -2.13 -9.06
N CYS A 45 -1.24 -1.05 -8.40
CA CYS A 45 -0.43 -1.06 -7.18
C CYS A 45 -1.13 -0.28 -6.09
N TYR A 46 -0.93 -0.70 -4.85
CA TYR A 46 -1.49 -0.04 -3.68
C TYR A 46 -0.40 0.14 -2.62
N ALA A 47 -0.51 1.20 -1.86
CA ALA A 47 0.46 1.51 -0.82
C ALA A 47 -0.25 1.81 0.50
N LEU A 48 0.20 1.16 1.56
CA LEU A 48 -0.29 1.42 2.90
C LEU A 48 0.86 1.31 3.91
N SER A 49 0.59 1.75 5.14
CA SER A 49 1.60 1.70 6.19
C SER A 49 2.12 0.28 6.38
N ASN A 50 3.43 0.16 6.47
CA ASN A 50 4.06 -1.13 6.77
C ASN A 50 3.88 -1.53 8.24
N TYR A 51 3.41 -0.62 9.08
CA TYR A 51 3.24 -0.86 10.50
C TYR A 51 1.91 -1.54 10.79
N ASP A 52 1.98 -2.76 11.36
CA ASP A 52 0.83 -3.50 11.85
C ASP A 52 0.52 -3.04 13.28
N PRO A 53 -0.62 -2.36 13.52
CA PRO A 53 -0.93 -1.84 14.85
C PRO A 53 -1.26 -2.93 15.88
N PHE A 54 -1.61 -4.12 15.44
CA PHE A 54 -1.93 -5.23 16.36
C PHE A 54 -0.65 -5.90 16.87
N SER A 55 0.30 -6.17 15.99
CA SER A 55 1.58 -6.77 16.37
C SER A 55 2.62 -5.73 16.76
N LYS A 56 2.37 -4.46 16.41
CA LYS A 56 3.30 -3.34 16.66
C LYS A 56 4.65 -3.56 15.98
N ALA A 57 4.61 -4.07 14.75
CA ALA A 57 5.79 -4.35 13.97
C ALA A 57 5.61 -3.90 12.52
N ASN A 58 6.71 -3.54 11.86
CA ASN A 58 6.72 -3.12 10.47
C ASN A 58 6.82 -4.35 9.55
N VAL A 59 5.70 -5.02 9.33
CA VAL A 59 5.67 -6.33 8.66
C VAL A 59 4.64 -6.44 7.53
N MET A 60 3.86 -5.40 7.28
CA MET A 60 2.73 -5.50 6.34
C MET A 60 3.17 -5.87 4.92
N SER A 61 4.37 -5.45 4.49
CA SER A 61 4.89 -5.80 3.17
C SER A 61 5.09 -7.30 2.96
N ARG A 62 5.18 -8.06 4.05
CA ARG A 62 5.31 -9.52 4.01
C ARG A 62 3.97 -10.22 4.13
N GLY A 63 2.88 -9.46 4.14
CA GLY A 63 1.54 -10.02 4.27
C GLY A 63 1.09 -10.76 3.01
N LEU A 64 0.04 -11.55 3.17
CA LEU A 64 -0.56 -12.31 2.08
C LEU A 64 -1.69 -11.50 1.45
N VAL A 65 -1.56 -11.26 0.15
CA VAL A 65 -2.59 -10.59 -0.63
C VAL A 65 -3.61 -11.63 -1.07
N GLY A 66 -4.88 -11.31 -0.92
CA GLY A 66 -5.97 -12.15 -1.36
C GLY A 66 -7.19 -11.32 -1.66
N ASP A 67 -8.29 -12.00 -1.95
CA ASP A 67 -9.54 -11.32 -2.19
C ASP A 67 -10.64 -12.06 -1.42
N LYS A 68 -11.63 -11.30 -0.93
CA LYS A 68 -12.78 -11.85 -0.23
C LYS A 68 -14.01 -11.06 -0.64
N ASN A 69 -14.91 -11.74 -1.36
CA ASN A 69 -16.17 -11.15 -1.84
C ASN A 69 -15.93 -9.86 -2.65
N GLY A 70 -14.90 -9.87 -3.51
CA GLY A 70 -14.56 -8.72 -4.34
C GLY A 70 -13.70 -7.66 -3.65
N VAL A 71 -13.38 -7.82 -2.37
CA VAL A 71 -12.51 -6.91 -1.63
C VAL A 71 -11.08 -7.44 -1.66
N ILE A 72 -10.17 -6.65 -2.22
CA ILE A 72 -8.75 -6.98 -2.21
C ILE A 72 -8.19 -6.64 -0.84
N LYS A 73 -7.55 -7.61 -0.22
CA LYS A 73 -7.07 -7.50 1.16
C LYS A 73 -5.65 -7.99 1.30
N VAL A 74 -4.99 -7.55 2.37
CA VAL A 74 -3.70 -8.07 2.80
C VAL A 74 -3.83 -8.53 4.25
N ALA A 75 -3.31 -9.72 4.54
CA ALA A 75 -3.30 -10.26 5.90
C ALA A 75 -1.91 -10.08 6.51
N SER A 76 -1.87 -9.54 7.72
CA SER A 76 -0.62 -9.44 8.47
C SER A 76 0.00 -10.83 8.68
N PRO A 77 1.31 -10.97 8.54
CA PRO A 77 1.94 -12.28 8.75
C PRO A 77 1.97 -12.73 10.21
N ILE A 78 1.76 -11.83 11.16
CA ILE A 78 1.88 -12.15 12.60
C ILE A 78 0.54 -12.61 13.17
N TYR A 79 -0.45 -11.71 13.31
CA TYR A 79 -1.74 -12.08 13.89
C TYR A 79 -2.83 -12.31 12.83
N LYS A 80 -2.47 -12.17 11.56
CA LYS A 80 -3.34 -12.44 10.41
C LYS A 80 -4.58 -11.55 10.31
N ASN A 81 -4.57 -10.41 11.01
CA ASN A 81 -5.59 -9.39 10.80
C ASN A 81 -5.53 -8.92 9.35
N THR A 82 -6.69 -8.71 8.75
CA THR A 82 -6.79 -8.35 7.35
C THR A 82 -7.19 -6.89 7.18
N PHE A 83 -6.63 -6.28 6.15
CA PHE A 83 -6.87 -4.86 5.84
C PHE A 83 -7.28 -4.74 4.37
N ASN A 84 -8.28 -3.90 4.11
CA ASN A 84 -8.65 -3.54 2.76
C ASN A 84 -7.45 -2.84 2.11
N LEU A 85 -6.94 -3.40 1.02
CA LEU A 85 -5.73 -2.87 0.39
C LEU A 85 -5.95 -1.50 -0.24
N MET A 86 -7.17 -1.20 -0.64
CA MET A 86 -7.51 0.10 -1.25
C MET A 86 -7.73 1.20 -0.21
N THR A 87 -8.37 0.86 0.91
CA THR A 87 -8.78 1.86 1.91
C THR A 87 -7.94 1.87 3.16
N GLY A 88 -7.26 0.76 3.46
CA GLY A 88 -6.50 0.59 4.70
C GLY A 88 -7.33 0.16 5.90
N GLN A 89 -8.65 0.04 5.75
CA GLN A 89 -9.51 -0.33 6.87
C GLN A 89 -9.35 -1.80 7.25
N CYS A 90 -9.21 -2.06 8.55
CA CYS A 90 -9.18 -3.42 9.05
C CYS A 90 -10.56 -4.07 8.85
N LEU A 91 -10.57 -5.31 8.32
CA LEU A 91 -11.83 -6.00 8.03
C LEU A 91 -12.47 -6.60 9.27
N GLU A 92 -11.70 -6.83 10.34
CA GLU A 92 -12.20 -7.37 11.61
C GLU A 92 -12.52 -6.28 12.63
N ASP A 93 -12.04 -5.05 12.42
CA ASP A 93 -12.26 -3.92 13.33
C ASP A 93 -12.36 -2.64 12.53
N GLU A 94 -13.58 -2.15 12.32
CA GLU A 94 -13.84 -0.98 11.49
C GLU A 94 -13.25 0.32 12.06
N ASN A 95 -12.81 0.31 13.32
CA ASN A 95 -12.21 1.48 13.94
C ASN A 95 -10.69 1.53 13.75
N VAL A 96 -10.10 0.52 13.13
CA VAL A 96 -8.65 0.44 12.88
C VAL A 96 -8.38 0.63 11.41
N TRP A 97 -7.52 1.59 11.09
CA TRP A 97 -7.15 1.93 9.72
C TRP A 97 -5.64 2.02 9.60
N LEU A 98 -5.11 1.57 8.48
CA LEU A 98 -3.74 1.88 8.08
C LEU A 98 -3.78 3.09 7.16
N ARG A 99 -2.78 3.98 7.32
CA ARG A 99 -2.62 5.07 6.38
C ARG A 99 -2.34 4.50 4.98
N THR A 100 -2.93 5.13 3.97
CA THR A 100 -2.70 4.78 2.57
C THR A 100 -2.09 5.96 1.82
N TRP A 101 -1.42 5.68 0.73
CA TRP A 101 -0.86 6.67 -0.19
C TRP A 101 -1.39 6.41 -1.59
N SER A 102 -1.57 7.47 -2.36
CA SER A 102 -1.88 7.32 -3.77
C SER A 102 -0.66 6.79 -4.51
N VAL A 103 -0.89 5.85 -5.41
CA VAL A 103 0.16 5.20 -6.19
C VAL A 103 -0.21 5.29 -7.66
N ARG A 104 0.78 5.51 -8.50
CA ARG A 104 0.63 5.39 -9.95
C ARG A 104 1.87 4.73 -10.54
N VAL A 105 1.73 4.22 -11.75
CA VAL A 105 2.85 3.66 -12.51
C VAL A 105 3.00 4.48 -13.78
N VAL A 106 4.17 5.07 -13.97
CA VAL A 106 4.49 5.90 -15.13
C VAL A 106 5.77 5.38 -15.76
N ASP A 107 5.70 5.02 -17.04
CA ASP A 107 6.83 4.45 -17.77
C ASP A 107 7.50 3.28 -17.03
N GLY A 108 6.68 2.43 -16.44
CA GLY A 108 7.16 1.26 -15.70
C GLY A 108 7.72 1.55 -14.31
N ILE A 109 7.62 2.79 -13.82
CA ILE A 109 8.13 3.18 -12.51
C ILE A 109 6.96 3.44 -11.55
N VAL A 110 7.00 2.81 -10.39
CA VAL A 110 6.04 3.04 -9.33
C VAL A 110 6.34 4.37 -8.66
N GLN A 111 5.32 5.22 -8.57
CA GLN A 111 5.41 6.53 -7.92
C GLN A 111 4.38 6.64 -6.81
N ILE A 112 4.77 7.31 -5.73
CA ILE A 112 3.89 7.57 -4.58
C ILE A 112 3.72 9.07 -4.42
N ALA A 113 2.48 9.50 -4.17
CA ALA A 113 2.20 10.90 -3.85
C ALA A 113 2.55 11.21 -2.40
N VAL A 114 3.26 12.29 -2.21
CA VAL A 114 3.65 12.77 -0.88
C VAL A 114 3.07 14.15 -0.58
#